data_21f18ecb680de69606f06a818ad7b3a3
#
_entry.id   21f18ecb680de69606f06a818ad7b3a3
#
_cell.length_a   1.000
_cell.length_b   1.000
_cell.length_c   1.000
_cell.angle_alpha   90.00
_cell.angle_beta   90.00
_cell.angle_gamma   90.00
#
_symmetry.space_group_name_H-M   'P 1'
#
loop_
_entity.id
_entity.type
_entity.pdbx_description
1 polymer ?
#
loop_
_entity_poly.entity_id
_entity_poly.type
_entity_poly.pdbx_seq_one_letter_code
_entity_poly.pdbx_strand_id
1 'polypeptide(L)'
;MFRSLTAFFVFTCVFSACIITAPLPEMTEVEIPVGPTQGVSHINIPINISIDPILKFANESSSPIIRNPEWPNLTSFGACDGPQAKYDVFREDLNGYVVGNKFVVGTKAWYGIEGNYCTNCVWGTCVHPRIPFSCGSGKETKRRVEIEFSTSLSMNENYQLITSTSLSKLNPMDPCELTFLKLDMTGEIMKAMQPALLDVCNYIDQQCLQVDFKNYANEAWKQLNSQMEIPGYGYLTFNASNFKLGPMYGYGNILQVNLGIDATPVMSLDKNENAIVPPLPPLDVQNELTSGFLISMPIKSSYESLSTKVNEMAAGSTFASDDNKKSITVKNLALSGLGNQKIQVEVLCDMKVGFKKYKNCKFFLALTPSLDPSTNKMSVSSIDIDSKSRHVLMNAGVDVFQTKLTETIQSACNIDLTPTLQSAKTEIEKQLNGELIPGVNLKGLLNNLQITGFYPTQKELQITVALNGNLQIDVVNYTTN
;
A
#
# COMPACT_ATOMS: atom_id res chain seq x y z
N MET A 1 60.43 67.34 -49.22
CA MET A 1 61.20 66.28 -49.87
C MET A 1 61.85 65.42 -48.82
N PHE A 2 61.69 64.10 -48.87
CA PHE A 2 62.15 63.05 -47.93
C PHE A 2 61.49 63.06 -46.51
N ARG A 3 60.50 62.30 -46.23
CA ARG A 3 60.28 60.90 -45.97
C ARG A 3 61.22 60.32 -44.87
N SER A 4 60.68 60.07 -43.69
CA SER A 4 61.19 59.06 -42.79
C SER A 4 60.04 58.22 -42.21
N LEU A 5 59.99 56.94 -42.60
CA LEU A 5 59.06 55.89 -42.20
C LEU A 5 59.54 55.37 -40.79
N THR A 6 58.79 55.62 -39.77
CA THR A 6 58.98 54.93 -38.48
C THR A 6 57.95 53.79 -38.40
N ALA A 7 58.45 52.56 -38.61
CA ALA A 7 57.69 51.32 -38.38
C ALA A 7 57.42 51.11 -36.87
N PHE A 8 56.15 51.23 -36.49
CA PHE A 8 55.67 50.88 -35.13
C PHE A 8 55.41 49.39 -35.10
N PHE A 9 56.33 48.64 -34.54
CA PHE A 9 56.20 47.21 -34.35
C PHE A 9 55.29 47.02 -33.13
N VAL A 10 53.98 46.84 -33.35
CA VAL A 10 53.05 46.46 -32.29
C VAL A 10 53.27 44.97 -32.01
N PHE A 11 53.94 44.70 -30.92
CA PHE A 11 54.09 43.35 -30.35
C PHE A 11 52.77 42.97 -29.69
N THR A 12 51.86 42.43 -30.44
CA THR A 12 50.64 41.78 -29.90
C THR A 12 51.06 40.50 -29.23
N CYS A 13 51.26 40.56 -27.90
CA CYS A 13 51.30 39.37 -27.05
C CYS A 13 49.92 38.71 -27.16
N VAL A 14 49.77 37.72 -28.03
CA VAL A 14 48.68 36.79 -28.02
C VAL A 14 48.86 35.96 -26.75
N PHE A 15 48.12 36.30 -25.68
CA PHE A 15 47.91 35.40 -24.56
C PHE A 15 47.15 34.19 -25.06
N SER A 16 47.86 33.22 -25.63
CA SER A 16 47.31 31.86 -25.82
C SER A 16 47.01 31.31 -24.44
N ALA A 17 45.75 31.41 -24.04
CA ALA A 17 45.29 30.62 -22.91
C ALA A 17 45.45 29.14 -23.32
N CYS A 18 46.48 28.49 -22.81
CA CYS A 18 46.66 27.05 -22.98
C CYS A 18 45.40 26.35 -22.39
N ILE A 19 44.51 25.92 -23.27
CA ILE A 19 43.35 25.08 -22.88
C ILE A 19 43.91 23.68 -22.65
N ILE A 20 43.94 23.28 -21.40
CA ILE A 20 44.34 21.92 -21.01
C ILE A 20 43.11 21.07 -21.06
N THR A 21 42.92 20.29 -22.12
CA THR A 21 41.77 19.39 -22.29
C THR A 21 42.26 17.97 -22.57
N ALA A 22 41.88 17.03 -21.73
CA ALA A 22 42.08 15.61 -22.00
C ALA A 22 40.97 15.10 -22.95
N PRO A 23 41.27 14.20 -23.89
CA PRO A 23 40.23 13.56 -24.68
C PRO A 23 39.40 12.60 -23.81
N LEU A 24 38.15 12.38 -24.24
CA LEU A 24 37.23 11.47 -23.56
C LEU A 24 37.82 10.04 -23.47
N PRO A 25 37.83 9.39 -22.32
CA PRO A 25 38.24 7.99 -22.18
C PRO A 25 37.35 7.07 -23.02
N GLU A 26 37.93 5.98 -23.52
CA GLU A 26 37.18 4.97 -24.25
C GLU A 26 36.32 4.18 -23.26
N MET A 27 35.03 4.00 -23.56
CA MET A 27 34.13 3.17 -22.76
C MET A 27 34.51 1.69 -22.91
N THR A 28 34.43 0.94 -21.82
CA THR A 28 34.62 -0.52 -21.84
C THR A 28 33.42 -1.16 -22.54
N GLU A 29 33.66 -1.89 -23.64
CA GLU A 29 32.58 -2.44 -24.50
C GLU A 29 31.71 -3.53 -23.84
N VAL A 30 32.12 -4.10 -22.71
CA VAL A 30 31.39 -5.19 -22.08
C VAL A 30 30.88 -4.75 -20.73
N GLU A 31 29.57 -4.44 -20.69
CA GLU A 31 28.85 -4.35 -19.44
C GLU A 31 28.43 -5.76 -19.01
N ILE A 32 29.07 -6.29 -17.98
CA ILE A 32 28.49 -7.45 -17.27
C ILE A 32 27.30 -6.90 -16.51
N PRO A 33 26.07 -7.41 -16.75
CA PRO A 33 24.91 -6.98 -16.01
C PRO A 33 25.10 -7.35 -14.52
N VAL A 34 25.63 -6.45 -13.74
CA VAL A 34 25.75 -6.62 -12.29
C VAL A 34 24.67 -5.75 -11.67
N GLY A 35 23.48 -6.30 -11.61
CA GLY A 35 22.38 -5.74 -10.87
C GLY A 35 21.71 -6.83 -10.05
N PRO A 36 21.12 -6.54 -8.90
CA PRO A 36 20.37 -7.54 -8.19
C PRO A 36 19.22 -8.01 -9.10
N THR A 37 19.01 -9.31 -9.15
CA THR A 37 17.72 -9.84 -9.60
C THR A 37 16.68 -9.24 -8.68
N GLN A 38 15.84 -8.34 -9.20
CA GLN A 38 14.81 -7.69 -8.41
C GLN A 38 13.85 -8.79 -7.95
N GLY A 39 13.91 -9.16 -6.67
CA GLY A 39 12.97 -10.09 -6.05
C GLY A 39 11.57 -9.48 -5.96
N VAL A 40 10.57 -10.34 -5.99
CA VAL A 40 9.19 -9.92 -5.69
C VAL A 40 9.12 -9.51 -4.23
N SER A 41 8.61 -8.33 -3.98
CA SER A 41 8.29 -7.84 -2.64
C SER A 41 6.92 -8.33 -2.21
N HIS A 42 6.80 -8.75 -0.96
CA HIS A 42 5.56 -9.24 -0.37
C HIS A 42 5.10 -8.30 0.73
N ILE A 43 3.88 -7.84 0.63
CA ILE A 43 3.27 -6.91 1.60
C ILE A 43 1.96 -7.55 2.05
N ASN A 44 1.91 -8.08 3.27
CA ASN A 44 0.74 -8.75 3.83
C ASN A 44 0.22 -7.96 5.03
N ILE A 45 -0.99 -7.46 4.92
CA ILE A 45 -1.59 -6.50 5.85
C ILE A 45 -2.83 -7.12 6.48
N PRO A 46 -2.85 -7.40 7.79
CA PRO A 46 -4.08 -7.68 8.50
C PRO A 46 -4.92 -6.40 8.60
N ILE A 47 -6.18 -6.53 8.21
CA ILE A 47 -7.19 -5.48 8.29
C ILE A 47 -8.21 -5.90 9.33
N ASN A 48 -8.30 -5.17 10.43
CA ASN A 48 -9.28 -5.39 11.49
C ASN A 48 -10.48 -4.47 11.26
N ILE A 49 -11.65 -5.05 11.09
CA ILE A 49 -12.89 -4.34 10.77
C ILE A 49 -13.81 -4.47 11.97
N SER A 50 -14.21 -3.35 12.58
CA SER A 50 -15.28 -3.34 13.59
C SER A 50 -16.61 -3.64 12.95
N ILE A 51 -17.39 -4.54 13.53
CA ILE A 51 -18.75 -4.83 13.09
C ILE A 51 -19.79 -3.86 13.66
N ASP A 52 -19.41 -3.00 14.60
CA ASP A 52 -20.34 -2.08 15.28
C ASP A 52 -21.09 -1.16 14.30
N PRO A 53 -20.44 -0.58 13.25
CA PRO A 53 -21.16 0.20 12.24
C PRO A 53 -22.19 -0.61 11.45
N ILE A 54 -21.90 -1.89 11.16
CA ILE A 54 -22.83 -2.79 10.47
C ILE A 54 -24.07 -3.04 11.35
N LEU A 55 -23.85 -3.33 12.63
CA LEU A 55 -24.95 -3.56 13.59
C LEU A 55 -25.80 -2.30 13.78
N LYS A 56 -25.16 -1.14 13.88
CA LYS A 56 -25.85 0.14 13.97
C LYS A 56 -26.74 0.37 12.73
N PHE A 57 -26.16 0.21 11.54
CA PHE A 57 -26.90 0.33 10.29
C PHE A 57 -28.06 -0.65 10.21
N ALA A 58 -27.84 -1.94 10.56
CA ALA A 58 -28.89 -2.97 10.56
C ALA A 58 -30.03 -2.62 11.52
N ASN A 59 -29.72 -2.05 12.69
CA ASN A 59 -30.73 -1.59 13.65
C ASN A 59 -31.54 -0.40 13.13
N GLU A 60 -30.88 0.56 12.49
CA GLU A 60 -31.54 1.75 11.94
C GLU A 60 -32.36 1.44 10.69
N SER A 61 -31.91 0.48 9.87
CA SER A 61 -32.55 0.11 8.60
C SER A 61 -33.70 -0.89 8.74
N SER A 62 -33.77 -1.66 9.83
CA SER A 62 -34.79 -2.69 10.04
C SER A 62 -35.80 -2.28 11.10
N SER A 63 -37.10 -2.45 10.78
CA SER A 63 -38.17 -2.11 11.71
C SER A 63 -38.08 -2.93 13.00
N PRO A 64 -38.19 -2.31 14.19
CA PRO A 64 -38.31 -3.01 15.45
C PRO A 64 -39.66 -3.68 15.64
N ILE A 65 -40.63 -3.38 14.78
CA ILE A 65 -41.99 -3.94 14.84
C ILE A 65 -42.31 -4.59 13.52
N ILE A 66 -42.69 -5.87 13.58
CA ILE A 66 -43.11 -6.67 12.42
C ILE A 66 -44.56 -7.13 12.65
N ARG A 67 -45.37 -6.98 11.65
CA ARG A 67 -46.78 -7.37 11.66
C ARG A 67 -47.12 -8.12 10.38
N ASN A 68 -48.19 -8.93 10.42
CA ASN A 68 -48.71 -9.54 9.19
C ASN A 68 -49.16 -8.44 8.20
N PRO A 69 -49.08 -8.72 6.87
CA PRO A 69 -49.37 -7.71 5.82
C PRO A 69 -50.78 -7.10 5.91
N GLU A 70 -51.74 -7.88 6.37
CA GLU A 70 -53.16 -7.48 6.44
C GLU A 70 -53.56 -6.84 7.78
N TRP A 71 -52.56 -6.56 8.66
CA TRP A 71 -52.83 -5.93 9.95
C TRP A 71 -53.75 -4.71 9.85
N PRO A 72 -54.81 -4.57 10.67
CA PRO A 72 -55.18 -5.38 11.84
C PRO A 72 -56.07 -6.59 11.53
N ASN A 73 -56.25 -6.95 10.26
CA ASN A 73 -57.07 -8.08 9.84
C ASN A 73 -56.30 -9.42 9.94
N LEU A 74 -57.04 -10.51 9.93
CA LEU A 74 -56.48 -11.85 9.93
C LEU A 74 -55.94 -12.20 8.53
N THR A 75 -54.74 -12.75 8.46
CA THR A 75 -54.19 -13.36 7.25
C THR A 75 -54.48 -14.85 7.28
N SER A 76 -54.87 -15.44 6.15
CA SER A 76 -55.10 -16.89 6.01
C SER A 76 -53.75 -17.61 5.76
N PHE A 77 -53.47 -18.63 6.54
CA PHE A 77 -52.29 -19.48 6.39
C PHE A 77 -52.73 -20.87 5.91
N GLY A 78 -52.56 -21.15 4.63
CA GLY A 78 -52.89 -22.41 4.01
C GLY A 78 -54.32 -22.47 3.44
N ALA A 79 -54.85 -23.71 3.33
CA ALA A 79 -56.15 -23.97 2.80
C ALA A 79 -57.28 -23.59 3.78
N CYS A 80 -58.53 -23.89 3.42
CA CYS A 80 -59.70 -23.58 4.23
C CYS A 80 -59.67 -24.10 5.67
N ASP A 81 -59.00 -25.22 5.94
CA ASP A 81 -58.75 -25.80 7.23
C ASP A 81 -57.55 -25.20 7.96
N GLY A 82 -56.79 -24.35 7.28
CA GLY A 82 -55.67 -23.63 7.87
C GLY A 82 -56.10 -22.55 8.86
N PRO A 83 -55.18 -22.12 9.74
CA PRO A 83 -55.44 -21.02 10.64
C PRO A 83 -55.55 -19.68 9.89
N GLN A 84 -56.44 -18.83 10.40
CA GLN A 84 -56.43 -17.39 10.10
C GLN A 84 -55.90 -16.68 11.33
N ALA A 85 -54.83 -15.90 11.16
CA ALA A 85 -54.22 -15.25 12.31
C ALA A 85 -53.71 -13.86 11.97
N LYS A 86 -53.60 -13.04 12.96
CA LYS A 86 -52.78 -11.81 12.96
C LYS A 86 -51.72 -11.94 14.05
N TYR A 87 -50.58 -11.35 13.78
CA TYR A 87 -49.48 -11.35 14.70
C TYR A 87 -48.78 -10.01 14.73
N ASP A 88 -48.19 -9.70 15.84
CA ASP A 88 -47.22 -8.62 16.01
C ASP A 88 -45.99 -9.14 16.75
N VAL A 89 -44.80 -8.70 16.26
CA VAL A 89 -43.52 -9.08 16.81
C VAL A 89 -42.76 -7.78 17.11
N PHE A 90 -42.21 -7.67 18.29
CA PHE A 90 -41.34 -6.58 18.71
C PHE A 90 -39.97 -7.16 19.00
N ARG A 91 -38.94 -6.65 18.36
CA ARG A 91 -37.56 -7.09 18.62
C ARG A 91 -36.77 -6.10 19.46
N GLU A 92 -35.82 -6.58 20.23
CA GLU A 92 -34.72 -5.77 20.77
C GLU A 92 -33.76 -5.36 19.65
N ASP A 93 -32.77 -4.53 20.01
CA ASP A 93 -31.68 -4.23 19.09
C ASP A 93 -30.94 -5.51 18.70
N LEU A 94 -30.53 -5.52 17.43
CA LEU A 94 -29.68 -6.57 16.89
C LEU A 94 -28.31 -6.47 17.57
N ASN A 95 -27.87 -7.57 18.11
CA ASN A 95 -26.53 -7.76 18.65
C ASN A 95 -25.77 -8.74 17.78
N GLY A 96 -24.47 -8.60 17.69
CA GLY A 96 -23.68 -9.49 16.84
C GLY A 96 -22.27 -9.68 17.35
N TYR A 97 -21.65 -10.76 16.88
CA TYR A 97 -20.26 -11.07 17.14
C TYR A 97 -19.70 -11.92 15.99
N VAL A 98 -18.37 -11.91 15.89
CA VAL A 98 -17.64 -12.78 14.97
C VAL A 98 -17.04 -13.94 15.72
N VAL A 99 -17.13 -15.12 15.16
CA VAL A 99 -16.47 -16.34 15.68
C VAL A 99 -15.96 -17.19 14.52
N GLY A 100 -14.63 -17.35 14.43
CA GLY A 100 -14.01 -17.98 13.27
C GLY A 100 -14.34 -17.18 12.00
N ASN A 101 -14.82 -17.83 10.95
CA ASN A 101 -15.24 -17.20 9.70
C ASN A 101 -16.74 -16.85 9.65
N LYS A 102 -17.41 -16.82 10.80
CA LYS A 102 -18.84 -16.58 10.88
C LYS A 102 -19.15 -15.26 11.57
N PHE A 103 -20.02 -14.49 10.95
CA PHE A 103 -20.66 -13.33 11.56
C PHE A 103 -22.03 -13.77 12.07
N VAL A 104 -22.24 -13.69 13.38
CA VAL A 104 -23.48 -14.10 14.06
C VAL A 104 -24.21 -12.84 14.48
N VAL A 105 -25.49 -12.75 14.10
CA VAL A 105 -26.39 -11.65 14.48
C VAL A 105 -27.63 -12.24 15.12
N GLY A 106 -28.00 -11.74 16.28
CA GLY A 106 -29.16 -12.21 17.00
C GLY A 106 -29.95 -11.09 17.67
N THR A 107 -31.17 -11.45 18.05
CA THR A 107 -32.06 -10.57 18.82
C THR A 107 -33.00 -11.41 19.68
N LYS A 108 -33.48 -10.81 20.76
CA LYS A 108 -34.67 -11.30 21.47
C LYS A 108 -35.91 -10.57 20.95
N ALA A 109 -36.97 -11.31 20.76
CA ALA A 109 -38.21 -10.75 20.28
C ALA A 109 -39.38 -11.21 21.16
N TRP A 110 -40.40 -10.39 21.21
CA TRP A 110 -41.69 -10.68 21.88
C TRP A 110 -42.75 -10.73 20.80
N TYR A 111 -43.49 -11.82 20.80
CA TYR A 111 -44.60 -11.98 19.83
C TYR A 111 -45.94 -12.19 20.50
N GLY A 112 -47.00 -11.77 19.84
CA GLY A 112 -48.35 -12.10 20.15
C GLY A 112 -49.07 -12.55 18.87
N ILE A 113 -49.86 -13.57 18.98
CA ILE A 113 -50.65 -14.10 17.91
C ILE A 113 -52.08 -14.31 18.36
N GLU A 114 -53.06 -13.91 17.55
CA GLU A 114 -54.47 -14.24 17.77
C GLU A 114 -55.12 -14.60 16.45
N GLY A 115 -56.10 -15.50 16.48
CA GLY A 115 -56.74 -15.96 15.26
C GLY A 115 -57.82 -16.98 15.53
N ASN A 116 -58.10 -17.75 14.50
CA ASN A 116 -59.03 -18.84 14.55
C ASN A 116 -58.61 -19.94 13.54
N TYR A 117 -59.05 -21.15 13.77
CA TYR A 117 -58.85 -22.24 12.83
C TYR A 117 -60.16 -22.98 12.57
N CYS A 118 -60.23 -23.60 11.42
CA CYS A 118 -61.38 -24.40 11.00
C CYS A 118 -61.14 -25.85 11.31
N THR A 119 -62.09 -26.49 12.02
CA THR A 119 -61.97 -27.89 12.41
C THR A 119 -62.44 -28.86 11.29
N ASN A 120 -63.24 -28.39 10.36
CA ASN A 120 -63.70 -29.19 9.20
C ASN A 120 -63.94 -28.32 8.00
N CYS A 121 -63.26 -28.59 6.90
CA CYS A 121 -63.36 -27.89 5.65
C CYS A 121 -63.93 -28.82 4.58
N VAL A 122 -65.04 -28.41 4.02
CA VAL A 122 -65.73 -29.16 2.93
C VAL A 122 -65.85 -28.21 1.73
N TRP A 123 -65.38 -28.66 0.57
CA TRP A 123 -65.39 -27.88 -0.69
C TRP A 123 -64.87 -26.45 -0.57
N GLY A 124 -63.83 -26.25 0.22
CA GLY A 124 -63.20 -24.94 0.42
C GLY A 124 -63.98 -24.02 1.39
N THR A 125 -65.02 -24.49 2.04
CA THR A 125 -65.82 -23.75 3.02
C THR A 125 -65.72 -24.41 4.40
N CYS A 126 -65.49 -23.60 5.44
CA CYS A 126 -65.51 -24.09 6.82
C CYS A 126 -66.94 -24.35 7.24
N VAL A 127 -67.29 -25.65 7.50
CA VAL A 127 -68.62 -26.09 7.85
C VAL A 127 -68.95 -26.07 9.32
N HIS A 128 -67.96 -25.87 10.20
CA HIS A 128 -68.11 -25.66 11.63
C HIS A 128 -67.71 -24.26 12.05
N PRO A 129 -68.17 -23.73 13.19
CA PRO A 129 -67.66 -22.49 13.75
C PRO A 129 -66.14 -22.56 13.92
N ARG A 130 -65.43 -21.55 13.46
CA ARG A 130 -63.99 -21.45 13.69
C ARG A 130 -63.68 -21.31 15.18
N ILE A 131 -62.72 -22.06 15.68
CA ILE A 131 -62.29 -22.01 17.06
C ILE A 131 -61.28 -20.87 17.22
N PRO A 132 -61.58 -19.86 18.07
CA PRO A 132 -60.63 -18.77 18.33
C PRO A 132 -59.45 -19.26 19.16
N PHE A 133 -58.28 -18.71 18.93
CA PHE A 133 -57.10 -18.89 19.71
C PHE A 133 -56.33 -17.57 19.94
N SER A 134 -55.64 -17.47 21.03
CA SER A 134 -54.68 -16.39 21.28
C SER A 134 -53.49 -16.90 22.11
N CYS A 135 -52.39 -16.23 21.94
CA CYS A 135 -51.19 -16.47 22.72
C CYS A 135 -50.35 -15.17 22.75
N GLY A 136 -50.15 -14.61 23.89
CA GLY A 136 -49.39 -13.36 24.02
C GLY A 136 -50.01 -12.13 23.36
N SER A 137 -51.36 -12.19 23.07
CA SER A 137 -52.08 -11.07 22.47
C SER A 137 -53.09 -10.46 23.44
N GLY A 138 -53.53 -9.24 23.15
CA GLY A 138 -54.51 -8.50 23.98
C GLY A 138 -53.95 -8.15 25.37
N LYS A 139 -54.53 -8.78 26.43
CA LYS A 139 -54.11 -8.59 27.82
C LYS A 139 -53.05 -9.59 28.29
N GLU A 140 -52.71 -10.57 27.47
CA GLU A 140 -51.71 -11.55 27.77
C GLU A 140 -50.31 -10.99 27.64
N THR A 141 -49.38 -11.50 28.48
CA THR A 141 -47.95 -11.20 28.33
C THR A 141 -47.43 -11.78 27.00
N LYS A 142 -46.77 -10.97 26.19
CA LYS A 142 -46.14 -11.46 24.98
C LYS A 142 -45.12 -12.55 25.26
N ARG A 143 -45.00 -13.49 24.32
CA ARG A 143 -44.09 -14.63 24.40
C ARG A 143 -42.73 -14.24 23.82
N ARG A 144 -41.67 -14.67 24.51
CA ARG A 144 -40.29 -14.37 24.11
C ARG A 144 -39.73 -15.47 23.22
N VAL A 145 -38.96 -15.06 22.26
CA VAL A 145 -38.20 -15.95 21.37
C VAL A 145 -36.81 -15.36 21.16
N GLU A 146 -35.81 -16.20 21.09
CA GLU A 146 -34.45 -15.82 20.74
C GLU A 146 -34.14 -16.32 19.35
N ILE A 147 -33.66 -15.41 18.48
CA ILE A 147 -33.39 -15.65 17.07
C ILE A 147 -31.94 -15.29 16.80
N GLU A 148 -31.19 -16.20 16.14
CA GLU A 148 -29.84 -15.94 15.66
C GLU A 148 -29.67 -16.40 14.22
N PHE A 149 -28.97 -15.56 13.43
CA PHE A 149 -28.51 -15.86 12.10
C PHE A 149 -26.99 -15.99 12.11
N SER A 150 -26.47 -16.92 11.35
CA SER A 150 -25.02 -17.15 11.18
C SER A 150 -24.68 -17.06 9.72
N THR A 151 -23.86 -16.06 9.35
CA THR A 151 -23.40 -15.80 7.99
C THR A 151 -21.93 -16.17 7.87
N SER A 152 -21.58 -17.14 7.05
CA SER A 152 -20.19 -17.41 6.66
C SER A 152 -19.76 -16.46 5.54
N LEU A 153 -18.50 -15.98 5.63
CA LEU A 153 -17.94 -15.00 4.71
C LEU A 153 -16.78 -15.61 3.93
N SER A 154 -16.74 -15.41 2.63
CA SER A 154 -15.63 -15.73 1.74
C SER A 154 -15.64 -14.80 0.53
N MET A 155 -14.57 -14.80 -0.26
CA MET A 155 -14.47 -14.03 -1.50
C MET A 155 -13.92 -14.93 -2.60
N ASN A 156 -14.41 -14.76 -3.83
CA ASN A 156 -13.92 -15.50 -4.98
C ASN A 156 -12.87 -14.70 -5.76
N GLU A 157 -12.27 -15.34 -6.76
CA GLU A 157 -11.24 -14.76 -7.64
C GLU A 157 -11.70 -13.52 -8.44
N ASN A 158 -13.01 -13.31 -8.56
CA ASN A 158 -13.61 -12.17 -9.25
C ASN A 158 -13.89 -10.97 -8.32
N TYR A 159 -13.37 -10.99 -7.09
CA TYR A 159 -13.59 -9.96 -6.05
C TYR A 159 -15.05 -9.86 -5.60
N GLN A 160 -15.81 -10.95 -5.69
CA GLN A 160 -17.20 -11.01 -5.22
C GLN A 160 -17.25 -11.62 -3.82
N LEU A 161 -17.91 -10.94 -2.90
CA LEU A 161 -18.22 -11.48 -1.58
C LEU A 161 -19.24 -12.61 -1.74
N ILE A 162 -18.92 -13.78 -1.23
CA ILE A 162 -19.80 -14.93 -1.16
C ILE A 162 -20.18 -15.12 0.30
N THR A 163 -21.46 -15.07 0.56
CA THR A 163 -22.03 -15.31 1.88
C THR A 163 -22.95 -16.51 1.86
N SER A 164 -23.07 -17.17 2.99
CA SER A 164 -24.04 -18.22 3.23
C SER A 164 -24.61 -18.03 4.62
N THR A 165 -25.84 -17.54 4.65
CA THR A 165 -26.57 -17.22 5.86
C THR A 165 -27.51 -18.37 6.23
N SER A 166 -27.54 -18.74 7.48
CA SER A 166 -28.43 -19.77 8.04
C SER A 166 -29.07 -19.30 9.34
N LEU A 167 -30.26 -19.75 9.60
CA LEU A 167 -30.91 -19.60 10.91
C LEU A 167 -30.21 -20.55 11.91
N SER A 168 -29.35 -20.01 12.75
CA SER A 168 -28.56 -20.80 13.72
C SER A 168 -29.30 -21.05 15.01
N LYS A 169 -30.27 -20.20 15.36
CA LYS A 169 -31.07 -20.35 16.59
C LYS A 169 -32.48 -19.80 16.38
N LEU A 170 -33.45 -20.61 16.80
CA LEU A 170 -34.85 -20.20 16.95
C LEU A 170 -35.34 -20.88 18.22
N ASN A 171 -35.16 -20.19 19.37
CA ASN A 171 -35.39 -20.78 20.70
C ASN A 171 -36.55 -20.05 21.39
N PRO A 172 -37.73 -20.71 21.56
CA PRO A 172 -38.80 -20.16 22.38
C PRO A 172 -38.39 -20.12 23.83
N MET A 173 -38.56 -18.97 24.46
CA MET A 173 -38.24 -18.78 25.88
C MET A 173 -39.48 -18.95 26.76
N ASP A 174 -40.68 -18.78 26.21
CA ASP A 174 -41.97 -18.95 26.89
C ASP A 174 -42.86 -19.87 26.05
N PRO A 175 -43.63 -20.76 26.70
CA PRO A 175 -44.59 -21.61 26.02
C PRO A 175 -45.76 -20.78 25.48
N CYS A 176 -46.26 -21.16 24.30
CA CYS A 176 -47.47 -20.59 23.72
C CYS A 176 -48.63 -21.56 23.89
N GLU A 177 -49.31 -21.49 25.03
CA GLU A 177 -50.51 -22.30 25.30
C GLU A 177 -51.75 -21.54 24.81
N LEU A 178 -52.61 -22.23 24.04
CA LEU A 178 -53.87 -21.64 23.61
C LEU A 178 -54.82 -21.49 24.81
N THR A 179 -55.42 -20.29 24.93
CA THR A 179 -56.24 -19.88 26.09
C THR A 179 -57.38 -20.79 26.42
N PHE A 180 -58.00 -21.47 25.43
CA PHE A 180 -59.19 -22.25 25.61
C PHE A 180 -58.92 -23.73 25.94
N LEU A 181 -57.88 -24.35 25.37
CA LEU A 181 -57.60 -25.79 25.51
C LEU A 181 -56.33 -26.10 26.30
N LYS A 182 -55.57 -25.11 26.71
CA LYS A 182 -54.20 -25.24 27.30
C LYS A 182 -53.30 -26.14 26.42
N LEU A 183 -53.53 -26.12 25.10
CA LEU A 183 -52.73 -26.86 24.14
C LEU A 183 -51.43 -26.07 23.88
N ASP A 184 -50.32 -26.68 24.09
CA ASP A 184 -48.99 -26.08 23.73
C ASP A 184 -48.78 -26.09 22.20
N MET A 185 -48.80 -24.90 21.60
CA MET A 185 -48.60 -24.69 20.18
C MET A 185 -47.23 -24.12 19.86
N THR A 186 -46.32 -24.04 20.83
CA THR A 186 -45.00 -23.42 20.69
C THR A 186 -44.25 -23.98 19.50
N GLY A 187 -44.19 -25.31 19.37
CA GLY A 187 -43.49 -25.96 18.25
C GLY A 187 -44.07 -25.63 16.88
N GLU A 188 -45.44 -25.58 16.78
CA GLU A 188 -46.10 -25.25 15.50
C GLU A 188 -45.91 -23.78 15.11
N ILE A 189 -45.89 -22.86 16.06
CA ILE A 189 -45.61 -21.46 15.82
C ILE A 189 -44.15 -21.28 15.36
N MET A 190 -43.20 -21.93 16.02
CA MET A 190 -41.78 -21.87 15.57
C MET A 190 -41.61 -22.40 14.15
N LYS A 191 -42.26 -23.51 13.80
CA LYS A 191 -42.30 -24.03 12.41
C LYS A 191 -42.91 -23.03 11.43
N ALA A 192 -43.99 -22.36 11.84
CA ALA A 192 -44.66 -21.36 10.98
C ALA A 192 -43.81 -20.09 10.76
N MET A 193 -42.95 -19.71 11.72
CA MET A 193 -42.03 -18.60 11.59
C MET A 193 -40.79 -18.90 10.72
N GLN A 194 -40.39 -20.16 10.65
CA GLN A 194 -39.15 -20.60 9.99
C GLN A 194 -39.03 -20.16 8.52
N PRO A 195 -40.07 -20.30 7.64
CA PRO A 195 -40.00 -19.86 6.25
C PRO A 195 -39.65 -18.37 6.12
N ALA A 196 -40.32 -17.51 6.89
CA ALA A 196 -40.05 -16.06 6.87
C ALA A 196 -38.64 -15.72 7.32
N LEU A 197 -38.08 -16.44 8.31
CA LEU A 197 -36.71 -16.26 8.75
C LEU A 197 -35.69 -16.78 7.72
N LEU A 198 -36.02 -17.82 6.96
CA LEU A 198 -35.19 -18.29 5.84
C LEU A 198 -35.21 -17.28 4.68
N ASP A 199 -36.31 -16.58 4.44
CA ASP A 199 -36.35 -15.47 3.48
C ASP A 199 -35.45 -14.33 3.89
N VAL A 200 -35.34 -14.04 5.18
CA VAL A 200 -34.35 -13.07 5.70
C VAL A 200 -32.92 -13.54 5.40
N CYS A 201 -32.60 -14.83 5.58
CA CYS A 201 -31.29 -15.38 5.22
C CYS A 201 -30.97 -15.14 3.75
N ASN A 202 -31.90 -15.48 2.86
CA ASN A 202 -31.75 -15.27 1.42
C ASN A 202 -31.58 -13.78 1.06
N TYR A 203 -32.33 -12.91 1.72
CA TYR A 203 -32.24 -11.46 1.54
C TYR A 203 -30.84 -10.93 1.91
N ILE A 204 -30.29 -11.36 3.05
CA ILE A 204 -28.94 -10.99 3.49
C ILE A 204 -27.92 -11.40 2.42
N ASP A 205 -27.96 -12.66 1.97
CA ASP A 205 -27.03 -13.16 0.98
C ASP A 205 -27.13 -12.40 -0.36
N GLN A 206 -28.34 -12.05 -0.81
CA GLN A 206 -28.55 -11.25 -2.02
C GLN A 206 -28.01 -9.82 -1.88
N GLN A 207 -28.17 -9.17 -0.73
CA GLN A 207 -27.64 -7.83 -0.50
C GLN A 207 -26.10 -7.84 -0.50
N CYS A 208 -25.48 -8.85 0.12
CA CYS A 208 -24.03 -8.99 0.12
C CYS A 208 -23.44 -9.17 -1.29
N LEU A 209 -24.12 -9.89 -2.18
CA LEU A 209 -23.70 -10.08 -3.58
C LEU A 209 -23.69 -8.77 -4.40
N GLN A 210 -24.42 -7.73 -3.97
CA GLN A 210 -24.46 -6.46 -4.67
C GLN A 210 -23.26 -5.56 -4.38
N VAL A 211 -22.45 -5.90 -3.39
CA VAL A 211 -21.25 -5.10 -3.04
C VAL A 211 -20.16 -5.32 -4.09
N ASP A 212 -19.83 -4.25 -4.82
CA ASP A 212 -18.85 -4.29 -5.90
C ASP A 212 -17.42 -4.03 -5.39
N PHE A 213 -16.83 -5.06 -4.79
CA PHE A 213 -15.42 -4.98 -4.36
C PHE A 213 -14.45 -4.87 -5.53
N LYS A 214 -14.83 -5.30 -6.74
CA LYS A 214 -13.98 -5.23 -7.92
C LYS A 214 -13.66 -3.80 -8.33
N ASN A 215 -14.60 -2.88 -8.20
CA ASN A 215 -14.35 -1.46 -8.46
C ASN A 215 -13.36 -0.88 -7.48
N TYR A 216 -13.49 -1.15 -6.20
CA TYR A 216 -12.51 -0.71 -5.18
C TYR A 216 -11.11 -1.30 -5.44
N ALA A 217 -11.03 -2.58 -5.79
CA ALA A 217 -9.78 -3.23 -6.14
C ALA A 217 -9.15 -2.61 -7.40
N ASN A 218 -9.95 -2.28 -8.43
CA ASN A 218 -9.47 -1.61 -9.63
C ASN A 218 -8.87 -0.22 -9.33
N GLU A 219 -9.51 0.57 -8.50
CA GLU A 219 -9.00 1.89 -8.12
C GLU A 219 -7.69 1.78 -7.31
N ALA A 220 -7.63 0.88 -6.34
CA ALA A 220 -6.40 0.59 -5.60
C ALA A 220 -5.28 0.08 -6.52
N TRP A 221 -5.62 -0.80 -7.48
CA TRP A 221 -4.69 -1.32 -8.48
C TRP A 221 -4.10 -0.24 -9.36
N LYS A 222 -4.93 0.68 -9.84
CA LYS A 222 -4.48 1.84 -10.62
C LYS A 222 -3.53 2.72 -9.82
N GLN A 223 -3.83 3.00 -8.56
CA GLN A 223 -2.98 3.81 -7.68
C GLN A 223 -1.62 3.14 -7.45
N LEU A 224 -1.60 1.84 -7.14
CA LEU A 224 -0.36 1.09 -6.90
C LEU A 224 0.52 0.97 -8.15
N ASN A 225 -0.07 0.97 -9.34
CA ASN A 225 0.64 0.88 -10.61
C ASN A 225 0.87 2.25 -11.29
N SER A 226 0.39 3.33 -10.69
CA SER A 226 0.73 4.69 -11.12
C SER A 226 1.98 5.20 -10.41
N GLN A 227 2.63 6.15 -11.07
CA GLN A 227 3.79 6.82 -10.49
C GLN A 227 3.33 7.87 -9.47
N MET A 228 3.83 7.77 -8.25
CA MET A 228 3.56 8.69 -7.14
C MET A 228 4.79 9.55 -6.87
N GLU A 229 4.63 10.85 -6.81
CA GLU A 229 5.69 11.75 -6.38
C GLU A 229 5.84 11.71 -4.85
N ILE A 230 7.07 11.46 -4.41
CA ILE A 230 7.46 11.54 -2.99
C ILE A 230 8.29 12.80 -2.82
N PRO A 231 7.75 13.86 -2.21
CA PRO A 231 8.44 15.15 -2.13
C PRO A 231 9.85 15.05 -1.53
N GLY A 232 10.84 15.52 -2.26
CA GLY A 232 12.25 15.46 -1.87
C GLY A 232 12.98 14.15 -2.16
N TYR A 233 12.26 13.09 -2.57
CA TYR A 233 12.84 11.76 -2.81
C TYR A 233 12.65 11.24 -4.24
N GLY A 234 11.78 11.86 -5.04
CA GLY A 234 11.52 11.47 -6.42
C GLY A 234 10.18 10.75 -6.61
N TYR A 235 10.14 9.74 -7.46
CA TYR A 235 8.92 9.09 -7.93
C TYR A 235 8.95 7.60 -7.60
N LEU A 236 7.90 7.13 -6.91
CA LEU A 236 7.70 5.73 -6.54
C LEU A 236 6.62 5.09 -7.42
N THR A 237 6.90 3.90 -7.93
CA THR A 237 5.92 3.03 -8.57
C THR A 237 6.00 1.66 -7.90
N PHE A 238 4.89 1.14 -7.39
CA PHE A 238 4.88 -0.18 -6.73
C PHE A 238 4.99 -1.33 -7.72
N ASN A 239 4.49 -1.17 -8.95
CA ASN A 239 4.43 -2.23 -9.94
C ASN A 239 3.82 -3.50 -9.34
N ALA A 240 2.61 -3.36 -8.79
CA ALA A 240 1.88 -4.48 -8.21
C ALA A 240 1.60 -5.54 -9.29
N SER A 241 1.82 -6.81 -8.97
CA SER A 241 1.64 -7.94 -9.89
C SER A 241 0.52 -8.86 -9.47
N ASN A 242 0.13 -8.87 -8.19
CA ASN A 242 -0.93 -9.71 -7.68
C ASN A 242 -1.57 -9.13 -6.41
N PHE A 243 -2.88 -9.37 -6.24
CA PHE A 243 -3.57 -9.24 -4.96
C PHE A 243 -3.86 -10.61 -4.39
N LYS A 244 -3.61 -10.79 -3.10
CA LYS A 244 -3.87 -12.01 -2.34
C LYS A 244 -4.87 -11.72 -1.24
N LEU A 245 -5.71 -12.70 -0.95
CA LEU A 245 -6.63 -12.65 0.18
C LEU A 245 -6.45 -13.90 1.03
N GLY A 246 -6.09 -13.71 2.29
CA GLY A 246 -6.07 -14.76 3.28
C GLY A 246 -7.47 -15.08 3.84
N PRO A 247 -7.57 -16.04 4.76
CA PRO A 247 -8.83 -16.39 5.38
C PRO A 247 -9.41 -15.19 6.16
N MET A 248 -10.74 -15.05 6.07
CA MET A 248 -11.50 -14.13 6.91
C MET A 248 -11.82 -14.83 8.23
N TYR A 249 -11.46 -14.25 9.35
CA TYR A 249 -11.76 -14.79 10.68
C TYR A 249 -11.85 -13.67 11.71
N GLY A 250 -12.40 -13.98 12.86
CA GLY A 250 -12.45 -12.96 13.91
C GLY A 250 -12.98 -13.49 15.22
N TYR A 251 -13.06 -12.58 16.18
CA TYR A 251 -13.59 -12.83 17.53
C TYR A 251 -14.19 -11.56 18.12
N GLY A 252 -15.33 -11.70 18.78
CA GLY A 252 -16.03 -10.58 19.40
C GLY A 252 -16.58 -9.61 18.36
N ASN A 253 -16.23 -8.35 18.45
CA ASN A 253 -16.69 -7.32 17.50
C ASN A 253 -15.69 -7.01 16.36
N ILE A 254 -14.67 -7.83 16.18
CA ILE A 254 -13.65 -7.64 15.15
C ILE A 254 -13.68 -8.77 14.13
N LEU A 255 -13.86 -8.41 12.85
CA LEU A 255 -13.57 -9.26 11.70
C LEU A 255 -12.18 -8.93 11.19
N GLN A 256 -11.29 -9.91 11.06
CA GLN A 256 -9.97 -9.75 10.48
C GLN A 256 -9.93 -10.34 9.08
N VAL A 257 -9.35 -9.57 8.16
CA VAL A 257 -9.11 -9.94 6.77
C VAL A 257 -7.63 -9.73 6.48
N ASN A 258 -6.93 -10.72 5.95
CA ASN A 258 -5.53 -10.56 5.57
C ASN A 258 -5.43 -10.28 4.07
N LEU A 259 -4.95 -9.09 3.70
CA LEU A 259 -4.71 -8.67 2.32
C LEU A 259 -3.23 -8.76 2.01
N GLY A 260 -2.88 -9.43 0.90
CA GLY A 260 -1.52 -9.52 0.38
C GLY A 260 -1.36 -8.79 -0.95
N ILE A 261 -0.18 -8.22 -1.15
CA ILE A 261 0.21 -7.57 -2.39
C ILE A 261 1.60 -8.09 -2.77
N ASP A 262 1.71 -8.65 -3.97
CA ASP A 262 3.02 -8.90 -4.58
C ASP A 262 3.36 -7.73 -5.50
N ALA A 263 4.59 -7.23 -5.40
CA ALA A 263 5.01 -6.06 -6.14
C ALA A 263 6.51 -6.08 -6.46
N THR A 264 6.92 -5.31 -7.45
CA THR A 264 8.32 -5.00 -7.74
C THR A 264 8.52 -3.48 -7.71
N PRO A 265 8.51 -2.87 -6.50
CA PRO A 265 8.56 -1.41 -6.38
C PRO A 265 9.88 -0.85 -6.90
N VAL A 266 9.80 0.30 -7.55
CA VAL A 266 10.94 1.05 -8.08
C VAL A 266 10.78 2.50 -7.68
N MET A 267 11.86 3.11 -7.20
CA MET A 267 11.96 4.54 -6.99
C MET A 267 12.91 5.14 -8.01
N SER A 268 12.55 6.25 -8.63
CA SER A 268 13.39 6.99 -9.57
C SER A 268 13.44 8.47 -9.19
N LEU A 269 14.61 9.11 -9.37
CA LEU A 269 14.70 10.56 -9.28
C LEU A 269 14.09 11.24 -10.53
N ASP A 270 13.98 10.49 -11.63
CA ASP A 270 13.43 10.97 -12.89
C ASP A 270 11.98 10.52 -13.06
N LYS A 271 11.12 11.40 -13.55
CA LYS A 271 9.73 11.10 -13.86
C LYS A 271 9.63 10.21 -15.11
N ASN A 272 8.86 9.13 -15.02
CA ASN A 272 8.53 8.29 -16.17
C ASN A 272 7.13 8.65 -16.71
N GLU A 273 7.07 9.33 -17.84
CA GLU A 273 5.80 9.77 -18.43
C GLU A 273 5.03 8.63 -19.18
N ASN A 274 5.66 7.48 -19.37
CA ASN A 274 5.11 6.36 -20.14
C ASN A 274 4.73 5.15 -19.27
N ALA A 275 4.39 5.35 -18.00
CA ALA A 275 3.96 4.25 -17.14
C ALA A 275 2.60 3.69 -17.61
N ILE A 276 2.57 2.41 -17.96
CA ILE A 276 1.35 1.70 -18.36
C ILE A 276 0.84 0.93 -17.16
N VAL A 277 -0.42 1.19 -16.77
CA VAL A 277 -1.09 0.44 -15.73
C VAL A 277 -1.61 -0.88 -16.32
N PRO A 278 -1.16 -2.05 -15.82
CA PRO A 278 -1.66 -3.34 -16.29
C PRO A 278 -3.13 -3.56 -15.82
N PRO A 279 -3.87 -4.46 -16.46
CA PRO A 279 -5.22 -4.82 -16.00
C PRO A 279 -5.15 -5.50 -14.63
N LEU A 280 -6.22 -5.33 -13.83
CA LEU A 280 -6.36 -6.00 -12.53
C LEU A 280 -6.38 -7.54 -12.73
N PRO A 281 -5.48 -8.30 -12.11
CA PRO A 281 -5.50 -9.77 -12.19
C PRO A 281 -6.65 -10.36 -11.36
N PRO A 282 -6.99 -11.64 -11.54
CA PRO A 282 -7.84 -12.36 -10.61
C PRO A 282 -7.28 -12.32 -9.18
N LEU A 283 -8.17 -12.31 -8.18
CA LEU A 283 -7.77 -12.35 -6.77
C LEU A 283 -7.22 -13.74 -6.43
N ASP A 284 -6.03 -13.78 -5.86
CA ASP A 284 -5.39 -15.01 -5.41
C ASP A 284 -5.83 -15.33 -3.97
N VAL A 285 -6.80 -16.23 -3.81
CA VAL A 285 -7.34 -16.62 -2.50
C VAL A 285 -6.46 -17.69 -1.87
N GLN A 286 -5.85 -17.37 -0.74
CA GLN A 286 -4.90 -18.21 -0.01
C GLN A 286 -5.50 -18.78 1.27
N ASN A 287 -5.11 -20.00 1.62
CA ASN A 287 -5.52 -20.62 2.91
C ASN A 287 -4.79 -20.03 4.11
N GLU A 288 -3.56 -19.53 3.89
CA GLU A 288 -2.75 -18.89 4.92
C GLU A 288 -2.01 -17.69 4.30
N LEU A 289 -1.90 -16.61 5.04
CA LEU A 289 -1.15 -15.44 4.66
C LEU A 289 -0.48 -14.85 5.90
N THR A 290 0.84 -14.97 5.98
CA THR A 290 1.62 -14.46 7.11
C THR A 290 1.71 -12.94 7.03
N SER A 291 1.34 -12.23 8.09
CA SER A 291 1.42 -10.77 8.16
C SER A 291 2.86 -10.26 8.15
N GLY A 292 3.04 -9.04 7.67
CA GLY A 292 4.33 -8.36 7.56
C GLY A 292 4.68 -8.01 6.13
N PHE A 293 5.72 -7.21 5.96
CA PHE A 293 6.23 -6.86 4.63
C PHE A 293 7.74 -7.09 4.53
N LEU A 294 8.13 -7.52 3.33
CA LEU A 294 9.50 -7.58 2.89
C LEU A 294 9.58 -6.91 1.52
N ILE A 295 10.22 -5.76 1.47
CA ILE A 295 10.32 -4.94 0.27
C ILE A 295 11.79 -4.86 -0.14
N SER A 296 12.09 -5.18 -1.41
CA SER A 296 13.37 -4.91 -2.05
C SER A 296 13.13 -3.94 -3.20
N MET A 297 13.69 -2.75 -3.09
CA MET A 297 13.40 -1.64 -4.00
C MET A 297 14.68 -1.04 -4.57
N PRO A 298 14.91 -1.08 -5.89
CA PRO A 298 15.94 -0.29 -6.53
C PRO A 298 15.51 1.20 -6.57
N ILE A 299 16.45 2.06 -6.18
CA ILE A 299 16.40 3.49 -6.39
C ILE A 299 17.28 3.79 -7.60
N LYS A 300 16.71 4.36 -8.64
CA LYS A 300 17.39 4.66 -9.90
C LYS A 300 17.58 6.15 -10.06
N SER A 301 18.73 6.54 -10.57
CA SER A 301 19.02 7.93 -10.88
C SER A 301 19.83 8.03 -12.15
N SER A 302 19.40 8.90 -13.06
CA SER A 302 20.22 9.26 -14.21
C SER A 302 21.51 9.98 -13.75
N TYR A 303 22.57 9.83 -14.53
CA TYR A 303 23.82 10.57 -14.25
C TYR A 303 23.66 12.09 -14.45
N GLU A 304 22.68 12.53 -15.24
CA GLU A 304 22.36 13.95 -15.40
C GLU A 304 21.81 14.54 -14.08
N SER A 305 20.80 13.87 -13.50
CA SER A 305 20.24 14.28 -12.21
C SER A 305 21.28 14.25 -11.09
N LEU A 306 22.13 13.22 -11.07
CA LEU A 306 23.24 13.13 -10.11
C LEU A 306 24.27 14.24 -10.31
N SER A 307 24.63 14.57 -11.56
CA SER A 307 25.56 15.66 -11.88
C SER A 307 25.03 16.99 -11.37
N THR A 308 23.73 17.25 -11.54
CA THR A 308 23.09 18.45 -11.01
C THR A 308 23.25 18.55 -9.49
N LYS A 309 22.96 17.47 -8.77
CA LYS A 309 23.09 17.43 -7.31
C LYS A 309 24.52 17.58 -6.82
N VAL A 310 25.48 16.93 -7.49
CA VAL A 310 26.90 17.03 -7.13
C VAL A 310 27.42 18.45 -7.37
N ASN A 311 26.98 19.11 -8.45
CA ASN A 311 27.35 20.49 -8.72
C ASN A 311 26.79 21.48 -7.72
N GLU A 312 25.57 21.30 -7.22
CA GLU A 312 25.01 22.10 -6.12
C GLU A 312 25.92 22.10 -4.89
N MET A 313 26.66 21.00 -4.64
CA MET A 313 27.53 20.82 -3.49
C MET A 313 28.99 21.24 -3.74
N ALA A 314 29.50 20.98 -4.94
CA ALA A 314 30.95 21.04 -5.22
C ALA A 314 31.39 22.17 -6.15
N ALA A 315 30.48 22.77 -6.93
CA ALA A 315 30.85 23.88 -7.82
C ALA A 315 31.34 25.09 -7.01
N GLY A 316 32.47 25.69 -7.43
CA GLY A 316 33.10 26.80 -6.74
C GLY A 316 34.12 26.38 -5.64
N SER A 317 34.15 25.10 -5.27
CA SER A 317 35.11 24.59 -4.29
C SER A 317 36.54 24.73 -4.81
N THR A 318 37.47 25.15 -3.94
CA THR A 318 38.89 25.32 -4.28
C THR A 318 39.73 24.39 -3.40
N PHE A 319 40.51 23.56 -4.04
CA PHE A 319 41.51 22.69 -3.42
C PHE A 319 42.87 23.30 -3.63
N ALA A 320 43.63 23.60 -2.56
CA ALA A 320 44.91 24.21 -2.63
C ALA A 320 46.01 23.34 -2.01
N SER A 321 47.25 23.46 -2.48
CA SER A 321 48.43 22.90 -1.82
C SER A 321 48.72 23.63 -0.50
N ASP A 322 49.44 22.98 0.42
CA ASP A 322 49.74 23.55 1.75
C ASP A 322 50.50 24.88 1.67
N ASP A 323 51.30 25.07 0.63
CA ASP A 323 52.01 26.31 0.34
C ASP A 323 51.20 27.34 -0.47
N ASN A 324 49.94 27.07 -0.80
CA ASN A 324 49.04 27.88 -1.61
C ASN A 324 49.58 28.26 -3.01
N LYS A 325 50.67 27.61 -3.45
CA LYS A 325 51.24 27.87 -4.77
C LYS A 325 50.51 27.19 -5.88
N LYS A 326 49.76 26.11 -5.57
CA LYS A 326 48.94 25.35 -6.52
C LYS A 326 47.50 25.29 -6.03
N SER A 327 46.55 25.46 -6.91
CA SER A 327 45.12 25.29 -6.58
C SER A 327 44.31 24.84 -7.78
N ILE A 328 43.21 24.10 -7.51
CA ILE A 328 42.21 23.72 -8.46
C ILE A 328 40.88 24.25 -7.95
N THR A 329 40.20 25.07 -8.76
CA THR A 329 38.84 25.54 -8.47
C THR A 329 37.86 24.83 -9.42
N VAL A 330 36.96 24.01 -8.86
CA VAL A 330 35.97 23.25 -9.59
C VAL A 330 34.91 24.20 -10.16
N LYS A 331 34.62 24.11 -11.46
CA LYS A 331 33.56 24.85 -12.12
C LYS A 331 32.32 24.00 -12.35
N ASN A 332 32.54 22.78 -12.83
CA ASN A 332 31.49 21.85 -13.15
C ASN A 332 32.00 20.41 -13.04
N LEU A 333 31.12 19.52 -12.60
CA LEU A 333 31.32 18.08 -12.58
C LEU A 333 30.22 17.42 -13.42
N ALA A 334 30.58 16.54 -14.36
CA ALA A 334 29.65 15.74 -15.10
C ALA A 334 29.95 14.26 -14.83
N LEU A 335 28.90 13.53 -14.40
CA LEU A 335 28.98 12.12 -14.10
C LEU A 335 28.49 11.31 -15.30
N SER A 336 29.09 10.16 -15.55
CA SER A 336 28.65 9.19 -16.52
C SER A 336 29.05 7.76 -16.12
N GLY A 337 28.34 6.75 -16.60
CA GLY A 337 28.73 5.37 -16.38
C GLY A 337 29.87 4.95 -17.30
N LEU A 338 30.92 4.38 -16.75
CA LEU A 338 32.06 3.86 -17.51
C LEU A 338 31.96 2.35 -17.79
N GLY A 339 30.95 1.67 -17.23
CA GLY A 339 30.85 0.22 -17.18
C GLY A 339 31.73 -0.38 -16.07
N ASN A 340 31.62 -1.71 -15.88
CA ASN A 340 32.37 -2.45 -14.85
C ASN A 340 32.29 -1.82 -13.44
N GLN A 341 31.10 -1.35 -13.05
CA GLN A 341 30.84 -0.68 -11.76
C GLN A 341 31.66 0.59 -11.51
N LYS A 342 32.14 1.24 -12.57
CA LYS A 342 32.87 2.49 -12.47
C LYS A 342 32.02 3.69 -12.88
N ILE A 343 32.22 4.79 -12.19
CA ILE A 343 31.64 6.10 -12.52
C ILE A 343 32.76 6.96 -13.07
N GLN A 344 32.55 7.52 -14.26
CA GLN A 344 33.41 8.56 -14.79
C GLN A 344 32.97 9.92 -14.27
N VAL A 345 33.94 10.71 -13.84
CA VAL A 345 33.76 12.10 -13.46
C VAL A 345 34.56 12.97 -14.42
N GLU A 346 33.88 13.73 -15.24
CA GLU A 346 34.47 14.84 -16.00
C GLU A 346 34.58 16.04 -15.07
N VAL A 347 35.78 16.55 -14.89
CA VAL A 347 36.06 17.72 -14.06
C VAL A 347 36.41 18.90 -14.94
N LEU A 348 35.56 19.92 -14.94
CA LEU A 348 35.87 21.23 -15.52
C LEU A 348 36.32 22.17 -14.37
N CYS A 349 37.52 22.73 -14.49
CA CYS A 349 38.10 23.54 -13.43
C CYS A 349 39.02 24.66 -13.94
N ASP A 350 39.36 25.59 -13.05
CA ASP A 350 40.48 26.50 -13.24
C ASP A 350 41.65 26.01 -12.33
N MET A 351 42.86 26.04 -12.85
CA MET A 351 44.07 25.65 -12.13
C MET A 351 45.05 26.83 -12.04
N LYS A 352 45.71 26.90 -10.86
CA LYS A 352 46.83 27.83 -10.63
C LYS A 352 48.07 27.00 -10.22
N VAL A 353 49.19 27.30 -10.86
CA VAL A 353 50.49 26.66 -10.57
C VAL A 353 51.55 27.76 -10.52
N GLY A 354 51.97 28.15 -9.33
CA GLY A 354 52.80 29.30 -9.09
C GLY A 354 52.15 30.58 -9.64
N PHE A 355 52.78 31.21 -10.63
CA PHE A 355 52.27 32.41 -11.27
C PHE A 355 51.38 32.11 -12.53
N LYS A 356 51.37 30.86 -13.01
CA LYS A 356 50.58 30.44 -14.16
C LYS A 356 49.15 30.13 -13.78
N LYS A 357 48.22 30.62 -14.59
CA LYS A 357 46.79 30.33 -14.44
C LYS A 357 46.29 29.65 -15.71
N TYR A 358 45.64 28.53 -15.55
CA TYR A 358 44.99 27.74 -16.61
C TYR A 358 43.50 27.81 -16.41
N LYS A 359 42.74 28.21 -17.40
CA LYS A 359 41.27 28.33 -17.31
C LYS A 359 40.59 27.23 -18.14
N ASN A 360 39.43 26.79 -17.62
CA ASN A 360 38.59 25.77 -18.31
C ASN A 360 39.36 24.48 -18.62
N CYS A 361 40.19 24.05 -17.69
CA CYS A 361 40.87 22.77 -17.80
C CYS A 361 39.88 21.63 -17.63
N LYS A 362 40.04 20.60 -18.46
CA LYS A 362 39.17 19.43 -18.45
C LYS A 362 40.03 18.16 -18.27
N PHE A 363 39.65 17.32 -17.30
CA PHE A 363 40.24 16.00 -17.08
C PHE A 363 39.20 15.01 -16.58
N PHE A 364 39.51 13.72 -16.62
CA PHE A 364 38.62 12.64 -16.31
C PHE A 364 39.15 11.75 -15.19
N LEU A 365 38.27 11.37 -14.28
CA LEU A 365 38.53 10.43 -13.21
C LEU A 365 37.59 9.23 -13.37
N ALA A 366 38.06 8.04 -13.07
CA ALA A 366 37.25 6.85 -12.93
C ALA A 366 37.21 6.47 -11.44
N LEU A 367 36.04 6.45 -10.87
CA LEU A 367 35.79 6.08 -9.48
C LEU A 367 35.19 4.69 -9.42
N THR A 368 35.70 3.84 -8.52
CA THR A 368 35.07 2.56 -8.20
C THR A 368 34.43 2.69 -6.83
N PRO A 369 33.12 2.99 -6.75
CA PRO A 369 32.43 3.08 -5.47
C PRO A 369 32.26 1.71 -4.85
N SER A 370 32.27 1.67 -3.52
CA SER A 370 32.09 0.47 -2.70
C SER A 370 31.15 0.79 -1.55
N LEU A 371 30.23 -0.12 -1.27
CA LEU A 371 29.34 -0.07 -0.12
C LEU A 371 29.66 -1.27 0.80
N ASP A 372 29.82 -1.01 2.08
CA ASP A 372 29.81 -2.04 3.11
C ASP A 372 28.43 -2.06 3.78
N PRO A 373 27.58 -3.05 3.47
CA PRO A 373 26.22 -3.13 4.02
C PRO A 373 26.20 -3.38 5.53
N SER A 374 27.29 -3.93 6.11
CA SER A 374 27.37 -4.24 7.54
C SER A 374 27.60 -3.00 8.39
N THR A 375 28.30 -2.00 7.85
CA THR A 375 28.61 -0.74 8.55
C THR A 375 27.86 0.46 7.97
N ASN A 376 27.09 0.28 6.90
CA ASN A 376 26.42 1.34 6.14
C ASN A 376 27.37 2.43 5.64
N LYS A 377 28.64 2.07 5.36
CA LYS A 377 29.63 3.01 4.85
C LYS A 377 29.78 2.89 3.35
N MET A 378 29.64 4.02 2.70
CA MET A 378 29.99 4.17 1.29
C MET A 378 31.42 4.75 1.20
N SER A 379 32.21 4.19 0.33
CA SER A 379 33.58 4.62 0.06
C SER A 379 33.92 4.48 -1.42
N VAL A 380 35.07 4.98 -1.82
CA VAL A 380 35.64 4.74 -3.15
C VAL A 380 36.87 3.84 -2.97
N SER A 381 36.80 2.63 -3.53
CA SER A 381 37.88 1.64 -3.42
C SER A 381 39.08 2.00 -4.30
N SER A 382 38.85 2.62 -5.47
CA SER A 382 39.90 3.15 -6.33
C SER A 382 39.50 4.44 -7.01
N ILE A 383 40.46 5.30 -7.23
CA ILE A 383 40.35 6.51 -8.04
C ILE A 383 41.44 6.47 -9.08
N ASP A 384 41.07 6.26 -10.32
CA ASP A 384 41.98 6.20 -11.43
C ASP A 384 41.89 7.51 -12.24
N ILE A 385 43.02 8.17 -12.45
CA ILE A 385 43.05 9.26 -13.43
C ILE A 385 43.36 8.64 -14.78
N ASP A 386 42.50 8.92 -15.77
CA ASP A 386 42.72 8.46 -17.13
C ASP A 386 44.16 8.80 -17.62
N SER A 387 44.78 7.90 -18.37
CA SER A 387 46.17 8.05 -18.80
C SER A 387 46.44 9.32 -19.60
N LYS A 388 45.48 9.71 -20.45
CA LYS A 388 45.57 10.95 -21.24
C LYS A 388 45.38 12.19 -20.35
N SER A 389 44.46 12.11 -19.38
CA SER A 389 44.26 13.14 -18.34
C SER A 389 45.51 13.27 -17.45
N ARG A 390 46.13 12.15 -17.06
CA ARG A 390 47.38 12.14 -16.29
C ARG A 390 48.51 12.84 -17.05
N HIS A 391 48.68 12.53 -18.33
CA HIS A 391 49.72 13.17 -19.15
C HIS A 391 49.51 14.67 -19.25
N VAL A 392 48.27 15.11 -19.43
CA VAL A 392 47.90 16.54 -19.44
C VAL A 392 48.21 17.23 -18.13
N LEU A 393 47.88 16.62 -17.00
CA LEU A 393 48.18 17.15 -15.65
C LEU A 393 49.68 17.20 -15.38
N MET A 394 50.46 16.19 -15.78
CA MET A 394 51.93 16.18 -15.67
C MET A 394 52.56 17.30 -16.47
N ASN A 395 52.17 17.51 -17.73
CA ASN A 395 52.65 18.59 -18.56
C ASN A 395 52.33 19.97 -17.99
N ALA A 396 51.27 20.10 -17.22
CA ALA A 396 50.92 21.32 -16.51
C ALA A 396 51.71 21.49 -15.21
N GLY A 397 52.51 20.51 -14.77
CA GLY A 397 53.29 20.55 -13.50
C GLY A 397 52.44 20.35 -12.25
N VAL A 398 51.29 19.65 -12.39
CA VAL A 398 50.34 19.38 -11.31
C VAL A 398 50.34 17.90 -10.86
N ASP A 399 51.33 17.12 -11.26
CA ASP A 399 51.53 15.73 -10.89
C ASP A 399 51.57 15.49 -9.36
N VAL A 400 52.25 16.36 -8.61
CA VAL A 400 52.26 16.32 -7.15
C VAL A 400 50.90 16.53 -6.52
N PHE A 401 49.97 17.12 -7.27
CA PHE A 401 48.57 17.37 -6.83
C PHE A 401 47.70 16.13 -6.94
N GLN A 402 48.09 15.17 -7.76
CA GLN A 402 47.31 13.95 -8.01
C GLN A 402 47.05 13.18 -6.70
N THR A 403 48.08 12.97 -5.89
CA THR A 403 47.96 12.25 -4.60
C THR A 403 46.99 12.98 -3.67
N LYS A 404 47.18 14.29 -3.49
CA LYS A 404 46.32 15.09 -2.59
C LYS A 404 44.88 15.22 -3.11
N LEU A 405 44.69 15.32 -4.40
CA LEU A 405 43.34 15.30 -5.02
C LEU A 405 42.66 13.96 -4.81
N THR A 406 43.39 12.86 -5.03
CA THR A 406 42.86 11.50 -4.81
C THR A 406 42.52 11.29 -3.32
N GLU A 407 43.40 11.65 -2.39
CA GLU A 407 43.12 11.55 -0.95
C GLU A 407 41.94 12.41 -0.51
N THR A 408 41.81 13.64 -1.06
CA THR A 408 40.68 14.52 -0.76
C THR A 408 39.36 13.96 -1.27
N ILE A 409 39.32 13.45 -2.50
CA ILE A 409 38.10 12.80 -3.09
C ILE A 409 37.78 11.55 -2.31
N GLN A 410 38.79 10.72 -1.97
CA GLN A 410 38.59 9.50 -1.19
C GLN A 410 38.01 9.80 0.19
N SER A 411 38.53 10.84 0.86
CA SER A 411 37.99 11.29 2.15
C SER A 411 36.59 11.85 2.03
N ALA A 412 36.29 12.64 0.99
CA ALA A 412 34.95 13.19 0.74
C ALA A 412 33.90 12.12 0.37
N CYS A 413 34.34 11.03 -0.25
CA CYS A 413 33.50 9.91 -0.62
C CYS A 413 33.37 8.85 0.50
N ASN A 414 34.06 9.00 1.62
CA ASN A 414 33.88 8.12 2.78
C ASN A 414 32.71 8.61 3.63
N ILE A 415 31.52 8.13 3.29
CA ILE A 415 30.25 8.61 3.85
C ILE A 415 29.65 7.54 4.74
N ASP A 416 29.39 7.89 6.00
CA ASP A 416 28.57 7.10 6.90
C ASP A 416 27.08 7.38 6.60
N LEU A 417 26.37 6.38 6.08
CA LEU A 417 24.97 6.48 5.73
C LEU A 417 24.04 6.17 6.92
N THR A 418 24.57 5.75 8.06
CA THR A 418 23.78 5.39 9.25
C THR A 418 22.85 6.51 9.70
N PRO A 419 23.30 7.78 9.82
CA PRO A 419 22.38 8.87 10.22
C PRO A 419 21.25 9.10 9.19
N THR A 420 21.57 8.99 7.91
CA THR A 420 20.59 9.16 6.82
C THR A 420 19.54 8.05 6.85
N LEU A 421 19.97 6.80 7.01
CA LEU A 421 19.07 5.65 7.14
C LEU A 421 18.19 5.74 8.39
N GLN A 422 18.76 6.20 9.50
CA GLN A 422 18.00 6.39 10.74
C GLN A 422 16.92 7.48 10.59
N SER A 423 17.28 8.60 9.95
CA SER A 423 16.32 9.67 9.65
C SER A 423 15.20 9.20 8.70
N ALA A 424 15.60 8.47 7.65
CA ALA A 424 14.64 7.87 6.72
C ALA A 424 13.71 6.86 7.40
N LYS A 425 14.26 6.00 8.27
CA LYS A 425 13.48 5.06 9.08
C LYS A 425 12.43 5.78 9.91
N THR A 426 12.82 6.83 10.63
CA THR A 426 11.91 7.62 11.48
C THR A 426 10.81 8.29 10.65
N GLU A 427 11.15 8.83 9.50
CA GLU A 427 10.14 9.48 8.63
C GLU A 427 9.19 8.44 8.02
N ILE A 428 9.68 7.29 7.59
CA ILE A 428 8.84 6.18 7.11
C ILE A 428 7.90 5.71 8.22
N GLU A 429 8.40 5.45 9.44
CA GLU A 429 7.57 5.02 10.57
C GLU A 429 6.49 6.05 10.91
N LYS A 430 6.78 7.33 10.78
CA LYS A 430 5.77 8.38 10.95
C LYS A 430 4.66 8.30 9.89
N GLN A 431 5.01 8.03 8.64
CA GLN A 431 4.04 7.87 7.55
C GLN A 431 3.25 6.55 7.64
N LEU A 432 3.84 5.52 8.27
CA LEU A 432 3.16 4.24 8.51
C LEU A 432 2.21 4.27 9.72
N ASN A 433 2.09 5.41 10.43
CA ASN A 433 1.25 5.53 11.62
C ASN A 433 0.38 6.77 11.52
N GLY A 434 -0.92 6.57 11.41
CA GLY A 434 -1.89 7.66 11.34
C GLY A 434 -3.21 7.25 10.75
N GLU A 435 -4.12 8.19 10.69
CA GLU A 435 -5.41 8.03 10.04
C GLU A 435 -5.24 8.26 8.53
N LEU A 436 -5.55 7.24 7.72
CA LEU A 436 -5.49 7.32 6.25
C LEU A 436 -6.68 8.09 5.69
N ILE A 437 -7.85 7.76 6.18
CA ILE A 437 -9.13 8.43 5.93
C ILE A 437 -9.96 8.33 7.22
N PRO A 438 -11.00 9.16 7.43
CA PRO A 438 -11.82 9.10 8.64
C PRO A 438 -12.28 7.68 9.00
N GLY A 439 -11.88 7.21 10.18
CA GLY A 439 -12.20 5.88 10.68
C GLY A 439 -11.30 4.75 10.22
N VAL A 440 -10.26 4.99 9.42
CA VAL A 440 -9.30 3.99 8.94
C VAL A 440 -7.89 4.35 9.40
N ASN A 441 -7.37 3.61 10.35
CA ASN A 441 -6.07 3.86 10.97
C ASN A 441 -5.04 2.85 10.48
N LEU A 442 -3.89 3.37 10.02
CA LEU A 442 -2.70 2.57 9.71
C LEU A 442 -1.79 2.53 10.94
N LYS A 443 -1.28 1.35 11.25
CA LYS A 443 -0.25 1.11 12.27
C LYS A 443 0.88 0.31 11.65
N GLY A 444 2.08 0.84 11.71
CA GLY A 444 3.24 0.22 11.12
C GLY A 444 4.48 0.29 12.01
N LEU A 445 5.29 -0.75 11.91
CA LEU A 445 6.60 -0.82 12.54
C LEU A 445 7.62 -1.24 11.48
N LEU A 446 8.66 -0.44 11.29
CA LEU A 446 9.77 -0.77 10.42
C LEU A 446 10.88 -1.44 11.23
N ASN A 447 11.03 -2.75 11.08
CA ASN A 447 12.03 -3.52 11.82
C ASN A 447 13.43 -3.18 11.31
N ASN A 448 13.64 -3.21 9.98
CA ASN A 448 14.94 -2.96 9.36
C ASN A 448 14.79 -2.11 8.10
N LEU A 449 15.80 -1.25 7.88
CA LEU A 449 16.02 -0.47 6.65
C LEU A 449 17.51 -0.49 6.37
N GLN A 450 17.92 -1.04 5.23
CA GLN A 450 19.31 -1.16 4.87
C GLN A 450 19.52 -1.00 3.37
N ILE A 451 20.69 -0.49 2.99
CA ILE A 451 21.15 -0.50 1.61
C ILE A 451 21.84 -1.85 1.37
N THR A 452 21.34 -2.61 0.40
CA THR A 452 21.85 -3.96 0.09
C THR A 452 22.72 -4.01 -1.14
N GLY A 453 22.75 -2.94 -1.94
CA GLY A 453 23.55 -2.89 -3.14
C GLY A 453 23.72 -1.49 -3.71
N PHE A 454 24.84 -1.32 -4.45
CA PHE A 454 25.19 -0.09 -5.14
C PHE A 454 25.77 -0.46 -6.51
N TYR A 455 25.08 -0.12 -7.58
CA TYR A 455 25.37 -0.61 -8.93
C TYR A 455 25.43 0.53 -9.95
N PRO A 456 26.61 1.11 -10.21
CA PRO A 456 26.81 2.01 -11.34
C PRO A 456 26.73 1.20 -12.65
N THR A 457 25.74 1.52 -13.48
CA THR A 457 25.62 0.98 -14.83
C THR A 457 26.09 2.02 -15.87
N GLN A 458 26.11 1.70 -17.16
CA GLN A 458 26.42 2.69 -18.19
C GLN A 458 25.37 3.80 -18.29
N LYS A 459 24.11 3.50 -17.97
CA LYS A 459 22.97 4.42 -18.16
C LYS A 459 22.58 5.19 -16.91
N GLU A 460 22.64 4.51 -15.77
CA GLU A 460 22.08 5.01 -14.50
C GLU A 460 22.81 4.44 -13.30
N LEU A 461 22.71 5.11 -12.17
CA LEU A 461 23.10 4.56 -10.89
C LEU A 461 21.89 3.88 -10.27
N GLN A 462 22.06 2.64 -9.81
CA GLN A 462 21.05 1.89 -9.05
C GLN A 462 21.54 1.63 -7.62
N ILE A 463 20.72 1.96 -6.64
CA ILE A 463 20.93 1.63 -5.22
C ILE A 463 19.79 0.73 -4.81
N THR A 464 20.07 -0.45 -4.25
CA THR A 464 19.01 -1.32 -3.74
C THR A 464 18.84 -1.13 -2.25
N VAL A 465 17.59 -0.89 -1.84
CA VAL A 465 17.19 -0.75 -0.44
C VAL A 465 16.29 -1.93 -0.08
N ALA A 466 16.56 -2.55 1.06
CA ALA A 466 15.70 -3.57 1.64
C ALA A 466 15.07 -3.04 2.93
N LEU A 467 13.76 -3.23 3.05
CA LEU A 467 13.01 -2.90 4.25
C LEU A 467 12.06 -4.04 4.62
N ASN A 468 11.94 -4.29 5.91
CA ASN A 468 10.96 -5.23 6.43
C ASN A 468 10.30 -4.69 7.70
N GLY A 469 9.10 -5.16 7.97
CA GLY A 469 8.33 -4.70 9.10
C GLY A 469 6.95 -5.31 9.15
N ASN A 470 6.09 -4.71 9.96
CA ASN A 470 4.70 -5.11 10.09
C ASN A 470 3.80 -3.92 9.81
N LEU A 471 2.66 -4.20 9.19
CA LEU A 471 1.58 -3.25 8.97
C LEU A 471 0.29 -3.84 9.49
N GLN A 472 -0.62 -2.98 9.93
CA GLN A 472 -1.98 -3.33 10.32
C GLN A 472 -2.89 -2.16 9.97
N ILE A 473 -4.09 -2.46 9.51
CA ILE A 473 -5.13 -1.46 9.28
C ILE A 473 -6.29 -1.76 10.24
N ASP A 474 -6.72 -0.76 10.99
CA ASP A 474 -7.91 -0.82 11.84
C ASP A 474 -9.02 0.07 11.26
N VAL A 475 -10.12 -0.56 10.86
CA VAL A 475 -11.32 0.11 10.35
C VAL A 475 -12.35 0.16 11.47
N VAL A 476 -12.47 1.33 12.11
CA VAL A 476 -13.31 1.50 13.31
C VAL A 476 -14.61 2.25 13.01
N ASN A 477 -14.61 3.05 11.94
CA ASN A 477 -15.79 3.81 11.52
C ASN A 477 -15.80 3.93 10.01
N TYR A 478 -16.92 3.61 9.40
CA TYR A 478 -17.14 3.77 7.95
C TYR A 478 -18.61 4.06 7.71
N THR A 479 -18.90 4.92 6.75
CA THR A 479 -20.27 5.20 6.32
C THR A 479 -20.71 4.06 5.40
N THR A 480 -21.76 3.34 5.83
CA THR A 480 -22.50 2.46 4.93
C THR A 480 -23.43 3.33 4.09
N ASN A 481 -22.99 3.67 2.87
CA ASN A 481 -23.85 4.37 1.90
C ASN A 481 -24.86 3.39 1.29
#